data_ed9137817e7d8c6e237ff1dfd5021172
#
_entry.id   ed9137817e7d8c6e237ff1dfd5021172
#
_cell.length_a   1.000
_cell.length_b   1.000
_cell.length_c   1.000
_cell.angle_alpha   90.00
_cell.angle_beta   90.00
_cell.angle_gamma   90.00
#
_symmetry.space_group_name_H-M   'P 1'
#
loop_
_entity.id
_entity.type
_entity.pdbx_description
1 polymer ?
#
loop_
_entity_poly.entity_id
_entity_poly.type
_entity_poly.pdbx_seq_one_letter_code
_entity_poly.pdbx_strand_id
1 'polypeptide(L)'
;MTSHENDKDRVNDQSLVGRHQSIGDDPAEGVTKPTYAAGAVLWRGDADDPEVGIIHRPSYGDWSLPKGKLDPGENLPGVAEREIREETGYTVRLGKLVGSVSYPVTGRTKLVWYWTAEVLGGEFAPNDEVDELRWVGMDEAEELLTYDLDVDVLRKARKRLSREPDTRIIYIRHGRAHSRKNWAGDDNLRPLDKKGRRQAELLISQTLPFRPERIYSAEPDRCRHTVEPLAGELGLDVTVDPLFGDMAWIGSQVEAQNRFMDVVAEGGVSVICAQGTVIPDTIAWLSANGTLPIADIPCKKGSAWVLGFNDGVLTTADYYSSALPVK
;
A
#
# COMPACT_ATOMS: atom_id res chain seq x y z
N MET A 1 -15.86 -40.15 -26.42
CA MET A 1 -16.53 -39.04 -25.72
C MET A 1 -15.49 -38.38 -24.84
N THR A 2 -14.83 -37.39 -25.37
CA THR A 2 -13.76 -36.64 -24.70
C THR A 2 -14.39 -35.39 -24.14
N SER A 3 -14.40 -35.28 -22.82
CA SER A 3 -14.83 -34.12 -22.07
C SER A 3 -13.87 -32.95 -22.34
N HIS A 4 -14.36 -31.95 -23.06
CA HIS A 4 -13.72 -30.63 -23.08
C HIS A 4 -13.98 -29.97 -21.72
N GLU A 5 -13.06 -30.14 -20.79
CA GLU A 5 -12.97 -29.31 -19.58
C GLU A 5 -12.64 -27.89 -19.99
N ASN A 6 -13.46 -26.96 -19.52
CA ASN A 6 -13.39 -25.53 -19.76
C ASN A 6 -12.12 -24.93 -19.15
N ASP A 7 -11.10 -24.68 -19.97
CA ASP A 7 -9.84 -24.05 -19.60
C ASP A 7 -9.98 -22.51 -19.46
N LYS A 8 -11.20 -22.03 -19.15
CA LYS A 8 -11.50 -20.58 -19.10
C LYS A 8 -11.40 -19.92 -17.71
N ASP A 9 -11.24 -20.71 -16.65
CA ASP A 9 -11.27 -20.23 -15.27
C ASP A 9 -9.93 -20.35 -14.51
N ARG A 10 -8.83 -20.60 -15.20
CA ARG A 10 -7.51 -20.53 -14.57
C ARG A 10 -7.11 -19.07 -14.39
N VAL A 11 -7.58 -18.50 -13.28
CA VAL A 11 -7.03 -17.29 -12.71
C VAL A 11 -5.55 -17.51 -12.45
N ASN A 12 -4.72 -16.58 -12.89
CA ASN A 12 -3.29 -16.60 -12.68
C ASN A 12 -3.02 -16.43 -11.17
N ASP A 13 -2.93 -17.54 -10.42
CA ASP A 13 -2.71 -17.60 -8.95
C ASP A 13 -1.37 -16.94 -8.51
N GLN A 14 -0.56 -16.51 -9.46
CA GLN A 14 0.73 -15.87 -9.21
C GLN A 14 0.64 -14.45 -8.64
N SER A 15 -0.50 -13.76 -8.79
CA SER A 15 -0.67 -12.38 -8.34
C SER A 15 -1.03 -12.23 -6.86
N LEU A 16 -1.39 -13.32 -6.16
CA LEU A 16 -1.73 -13.34 -4.73
C LEU A 16 -0.64 -13.96 -3.85
N VAL A 17 0.64 -13.79 -4.15
CA VAL A 17 1.72 -14.51 -3.47
C VAL A 17 2.65 -13.60 -2.65
N GLY A 18 3.09 -14.17 -1.50
CA GLY A 18 4.23 -13.68 -0.75
C GLY A 18 3.96 -12.54 0.24
N ARG A 19 4.97 -12.32 1.08
CA ARG A 19 5.05 -11.22 2.07
C ARG A 19 5.64 -9.95 1.46
N HIS A 20 6.19 -10.06 0.25
CA HIS A 20 6.69 -8.97 -0.58
C HIS A 20 5.82 -8.88 -1.82
N GLN A 21 5.26 -7.70 -2.08
CA GLN A 21 4.42 -7.40 -3.22
C GLN A 21 4.88 -6.09 -3.88
N SER A 22 4.51 -5.90 -5.16
CA SER A 22 4.85 -4.69 -5.90
C SER A 22 3.72 -4.25 -6.80
N ILE A 23 3.42 -2.94 -6.75
CA ILE A 23 2.60 -2.28 -7.76
C ILE A 23 3.55 -1.49 -8.67
N GLY A 24 3.74 -1.97 -9.89
CA GLY A 24 4.60 -1.38 -10.90
C GLY A 24 4.06 -0.07 -11.49
N ASP A 25 4.78 0.49 -12.46
CA ASP A 25 4.31 1.68 -13.22
C ASP A 25 3.12 1.34 -14.13
N ASP A 26 3.02 0.10 -14.56
CA ASP A 26 1.89 -0.49 -15.25
C ASP A 26 1.34 -1.66 -14.43
N PRO A 27 0.35 -1.41 -13.53
CA PRO A 27 -0.23 -2.46 -12.71
C PRO A 27 -0.99 -3.53 -13.48
N ALA A 28 -1.24 -3.32 -14.77
CA ALA A 28 -1.95 -4.24 -15.66
C ALA A 28 -1.06 -4.78 -16.77
N GLU A 29 0.26 -4.81 -16.59
CA GLU A 29 1.18 -5.37 -17.58
C GLU A 29 0.71 -6.77 -18.04
N GLY A 30 0.54 -6.94 -19.35
CA GLY A 30 0.03 -8.17 -19.95
C GLY A 30 -1.51 -8.34 -19.95
N VAL A 31 -2.27 -7.40 -19.37
CA VAL A 31 -3.73 -7.42 -19.33
C VAL A 31 -4.34 -6.63 -20.49
N THR A 32 -5.23 -7.23 -21.25
CA THR A 32 -5.86 -6.57 -22.40
C THR A 32 -7.04 -5.71 -21.94
N LYS A 33 -7.04 -4.42 -22.34
CA LYS A 33 -8.09 -3.44 -22.02
C LYS A 33 -8.44 -3.41 -20.52
N PRO A 34 -7.50 -3.12 -19.63
CA PRO A 34 -7.76 -3.16 -18.20
C PRO A 34 -8.81 -2.14 -17.77
N THR A 35 -9.58 -2.50 -16.75
CA THR A 35 -10.35 -1.61 -15.91
C THR A 35 -9.86 -1.81 -14.50
N TYR A 36 -9.23 -0.78 -13.93
CA TYR A 36 -8.68 -0.85 -12.59
C TYR A 36 -9.76 -0.68 -11.52
N ALA A 37 -9.58 -1.42 -10.43
CA ALA A 37 -10.38 -1.30 -9.23
C ALA A 37 -9.49 -1.57 -8.00
N ALA A 38 -9.93 -1.12 -6.84
CA ALA A 38 -9.29 -1.41 -5.58
C ALA A 38 -10.33 -1.66 -4.48
N GLY A 39 -9.96 -2.46 -3.50
CA GLY A 39 -10.81 -2.80 -2.38
C GLY A 39 -10.00 -3.38 -1.23
N ALA A 40 -10.67 -3.88 -0.21
CA ALA A 40 -10.00 -4.52 0.90
C ALA A 40 -10.82 -5.62 1.56
N VAL A 41 -10.12 -6.48 2.29
CA VAL A 41 -10.71 -7.34 3.31
C VAL A 41 -10.81 -6.52 4.58
N LEU A 42 -12.01 -6.07 4.90
CA LEU A 42 -12.31 -5.37 6.16
C LEU A 42 -12.21 -6.34 7.32
N TRP A 43 -11.57 -5.90 8.40
CA TRP A 43 -11.50 -6.71 9.60
C TRP A 43 -11.56 -5.84 10.86
N ARG A 44 -11.96 -6.46 11.97
CA ARG A 44 -11.99 -5.87 13.31
C ARG A 44 -11.75 -6.96 14.37
N GLY A 45 -11.45 -6.54 15.58
CA GLY A 45 -11.18 -7.46 16.71
C GLY A 45 -9.73 -7.92 16.74
N ASP A 46 -9.50 -9.17 17.13
CA ASP A 46 -8.16 -9.76 17.20
C ASP A 46 -7.70 -10.20 15.81
N ALA A 47 -6.48 -9.83 15.42
CA ALA A 47 -5.91 -10.18 14.11
C ALA A 47 -5.69 -11.70 13.92
N ASP A 48 -5.55 -12.45 15.02
CA ASP A 48 -5.44 -13.92 14.98
C ASP A 48 -6.81 -14.62 14.85
N ASP A 49 -7.90 -13.95 15.27
CA ASP A 49 -9.29 -14.43 15.14
C ASP A 49 -10.24 -13.27 14.76
N PRO A 50 -10.07 -12.67 13.57
CA PRO A 50 -10.80 -11.48 13.20
C PRO A 50 -12.22 -11.77 12.74
N GLU A 51 -13.14 -10.84 13.03
CA GLU A 51 -14.35 -10.70 12.25
C GLU A 51 -14.06 -9.94 10.96
N VAL A 52 -14.57 -10.42 9.83
CA VAL A 52 -14.45 -9.79 8.52
C VAL A 52 -15.77 -9.25 8.02
N GLY A 53 -15.73 -8.06 7.41
CA GLY A 53 -16.89 -7.40 6.83
C GLY A 53 -17.10 -7.84 5.38
N ILE A 54 -18.25 -8.44 5.09
CA ILE A 54 -18.70 -8.77 3.74
C ILE A 54 -19.97 -8.00 3.40
N ILE A 55 -20.13 -7.61 2.16
CA ILE A 55 -21.24 -6.76 1.68
C ILE A 55 -22.16 -7.53 0.76
N HIS A 56 -23.46 -7.29 0.88
CA HIS A 56 -24.47 -7.73 -0.08
C HIS A 56 -24.80 -6.60 -1.06
N ARG A 57 -24.79 -6.93 -2.36
CA ARG A 57 -25.07 -5.97 -3.43
C ARG A 57 -26.37 -6.34 -4.12
N PRO A 58 -27.49 -5.62 -3.87
CA PRO A 58 -28.80 -6.00 -4.38
C PRO A 58 -28.88 -6.02 -5.90
N SER A 59 -28.14 -5.15 -6.60
CA SER A 59 -28.09 -5.10 -8.07
C SER A 59 -27.50 -6.37 -8.72
N TYR A 60 -26.70 -7.12 -7.98
CA TYR A 60 -26.05 -8.36 -8.41
C TYR A 60 -26.62 -9.59 -7.71
N GLY A 61 -27.28 -9.41 -6.55
CA GLY A 61 -27.76 -10.50 -5.70
C GLY A 61 -26.62 -11.34 -5.13
N ASP A 62 -25.48 -10.70 -4.81
CA ASP A 62 -24.25 -11.39 -4.42
C ASP A 62 -23.68 -10.88 -3.08
N TRP A 63 -22.88 -11.73 -2.44
CA TRP A 63 -22.00 -11.40 -1.33
C TRP A 63 -20.57 -11.25 -1.83
N SER A 64 -19.92 -10.15 -1.49
CA SER A 64 -18.60 -9.79 -2.03
C SER A 64 -17.76 -9.04 -1.01
N LEU A 65 -16.47 -8.92 -1.29
CA LEU A 65 -15.58 -7.97 -0.61
C LEU A 65 -15.80 -6.56 -1.15
N PRO A 66 -15.78 -5.49 -0.31
CA PRO A 66 -15.96 -4.12 -0.76
C PRO A 66 -14.84 -3.68 -1.71
N LYS A 67 -15.22 -3.09 -2.84
CA LYS A 67 -14.31 -2.66 -3.92
C LYS A 67 -15.01 -1.84 -4.98
N GLY A 68 -14.32 -0.89 -5.54
CA GLY A 68 -14.85 -0.15 -6.67
C GLY A 68 -13.81 0.30 -7.68
N LYS A 69 -14.24 1.07 -8.66
CA LYS A 69 -13.43 1.45 -9.81
C LYS A 69 -12.52 2.64 -9.50
N LEU A 70 -11.37 2.63 -10.16
CA LEU A 70 -10.45 3.76 -10.20
C LEU A 70 -11.03 4.89 -11.08
N ASP A 71 -11.15 6.07 -10.52
CA ASP A 71 -11.50 7.28 -11.24
C ASP A 71 -10.26 7.98 -11.81
N PRO A 72 -10.42 8.81 -12.87
CA PRO A 72 -9.30 9.53 -13.45
C PRO A 72 -8.58 10.42 -12.44
N GLY A 73 -7.31 10.19 -12.26
CA GLY A 73 -6.45 10.99 -11.37
C GLY A 73 -6.19 10.36 -10.01
N GLU A 74 -6.80 9.23 -9.69
CA GLU A 74 -6.61 8.49 -8.45
C GLU A 74 -5.42 7.51 -8.51
N ASN A 75 -5.02 7.03 -7.34
CA ASN A 75 -4.13 5.89 -7.14
C ASN A 75 -4.84 4.77 -6.36
N LEU A 76 -4.33 3.57 -6.47
CA LEU A 76 -5.02 2.38 -5.96
C LEU A 76 -5.26 2.37 -4.43
N PRO A 77 -4.32 2.77 -3.55
CA PRO A 77 -4.62 2.85 -2.11
C PRO A 77 -5.72 3.86 -1.77
N GLY A 78 -5.70 5.04 -2.41
CA GLY A 78 -6.73 6.06 -2.23
C GLY A 78 -8.13 5.58 -2.66
N VAL A 79 -8.19 4.85 -3.79
CA VAL A 79 -9.45 4.22 -4.26
C VAL A 79 -9.95 3.19 -3.25
N ALA A 80 -9.08 2.31 -2.73
CA ALA A 80 -9.50 1.31 -1.74
C ALA A 80 -10.13 1.97 -0.50
N GLU A 81 -9.54 3.04 0.03
CA GLU A 81 -10.11 3.77 1.16
C GLU A 81 -11.45 4.46 0.81
N ARG A 82 -11.52 5.13 -0.35
CA ARG A 82 -12.74 5.83 -0.79
C ARG A 82 -13.90 4.87 -0.97
N GLU A 83 -13.69 3.77 -1.70
CA GLU A 83 -14.73 2.77 -1.95
C GLU A 83 -15.21 2.10 -0.66
N ILE A 84 -14.30 1.75 0.26
CA ILE A 84 -14.69 1.22 1.56
C ILE A 84 -15.60 2.21 2.29
N ARG A 85 -15.24 3.50 2.31
CA ARG A 85 -16.04 4.51 2.99
C ARG A 85 -17.41 4.70 2.31
N GLU A 86 -17.46 4.69 0.98
CA GLU A 86 -18.69 4.85 0.20
C GLU A 86 -19.62 3.65 0.35
N GLU A 87 -19.09 2.43 0.20
CA GLU A 87 -19.88 1.19 0.29
C GLU A 87 -20.27 0.82 1.72
N THR A 88 -19.45 1.18 2.73
CA THR A 88 -19.62 0.65 4.09
C THR A 88 -19.77 1.68 5.20
N GLY A 89 -19.43 2.95 4.95
CA GLY A 89 -19.43 4.01 5.98
C GLY A 89 -18.26 3.94 6.96
N TYR A 90 -17.38 2.94 6.86
CA TYR A 90 -16.27 2.77 7.81
C TYR A 90 -15.03 3.57 7.43
N THR A 91 -14.37 4.09 8.45
CA THR A 91 -13.01 4.62 8.39
C THR A 91 -12.04 3.49 8.71
N VAL A 92 -11.03 3.33 7.88
CA VAL A 92 -10.09 2.20 7.96
C VAL A 92 -8.64 2.65 7.98
N ARG A 93 -7.77 1.73 8.41
CA ARG A 93 -6.33 1.75 8.17
C ARG A 93 -5.98 0.60 7.24
N LEU A 94 -5.44 0.92 6.05
CA LEU A 94 -4.91 -0.12 5.17
C LEU A 94 -3.70 -0.80 5.81
N GLY A 95 -3.69 -2.12 5.70
CA GLY A 95 -2.60 -2.97 6.15
C GLY A 95 -1.78 -3.52 4.98
N LYS A 96 -1.59 -4.82 4.96
CA LYS A 96 -0.80 -5.53 3.96
C LYS A 96 -1.50 -5.57 2.61
N LEU A 97 -0.76 -5.28 1.53
CA LEU A 97 -1.20 -5.56 0.17
C LEU A 97 -1.34 -7.09 -0.02
N VAL A 98 -2.56 -7.55 -0.25
CA VAL A 98 -2.88 -8.97 -0.48
C VAL A 98 -2.48 -9.39 -1.89
N GLY A 99 -2.67 -8.52 -2.87
CA GLY A 99 -2.37 -8.72 -4.28
C GLY A 99 -3.53 -8.32 -5.17
N SER A 100 -3.57 -8.85 -6.38
CA SER A 100 -4.63 -8.56 -7.34
C SER A 100 -5.29 -9.82 -7.87
N VAL A 101 -6.54 -9.67 -8.30
CA VAL A 101 -7.29 -10.65 -9.08
C VAL A 101 -7.78 -10.02 -10.37
N SER A 102 -7.92 -10.81 -11.42
CA SER A 102 -8.43 -10.31 -12.69
C SER A 102 -9.50 -11.24 -13.26
N TYR A 103 -10.53 -10.64 -13.87
CA TYR A 103 -11.62 -11.39 -14.50
C TYR A 103 -12.23 -10.60 -15.67
N PRO A 104 -12.82 -11.31 -16.66
CA PRO A 104 -13.43 -10.67 -17.82
C PRO A 104 -14.74 -9.97 -17.46
N VAL A 105 -14.94 -8.75 -18.00
CA VAL A 105 -16.18 -7.97 -17.89
C VAL A 105 -16.47 -7.32 -19.22
N THR A 106 -17.55 -7.71 -19.91
CA THR A 106 -18.08 -7.09 -21.14
C THR A 106 -17.01 -6.51 -22.07
N GLY A 107 -16.14 -7.38 -22.63
CA GLY A 107 -15.09 -6.98 -23.59
C GLY A 107 -13.86 -6.27 -22.99
N ARG A 108 -13.73 -6.25 -21.68
CA ARG A 108 -12.60 -5.70 -20.91
C ARG A 108 -12.16 -6.71 -19.84
N THR A 109 -11.03 -6.48 -19.22
CA THR A 109 -10.59 -7.24 -18.04
C THR A 109 -10.61 -6.31 -16.83
N LYS A 110 -11.39 -6.65 -15.80
CA LYS A 110 -11.34 -5.96 -14.53
C LYS A 110 -10.16 -6.51 -13.72
N LEU A 111 -9.30 -5.62 -13.25
CA LEU A 111 -8.16 -5.91 -12.37
C LEU A 111 -8.40 -5.23 -11.03
N VAL A 112 -8.54 -6.02 -9.98
CA VAL A 112 -8.85 -5.52 -8.63
C VAL A 112 -7.68 -5.79 -7.71
N TRP A 113 -7.15 -4.72 -7.09
CA TRP A 113 -6.12 -4.80 -6.07
C TRP A 113 -6.75 -4.77 -4.68
N TYR A 114 -6.28 -5.64 -3.79
CA TYR A 114 -6.81 -5.79 -2.43
C TYR A 114 -5.76 -5.60 -1.36
N TRP A 115 -6.18 -4.98 -0.26
CA TRP A 115 -5.44 -4.85 0.99
C TRP A 115 -6.19 -5.55 2.13
N THR A 116 -5.53 -5.80 3.26
CA THR A 116 -6.21 -5.91 4.54
C THR A 116 -6.57 -4.50 5.01
N ALA A 117 -7.69 -4.31 5.69
CA ALA A 117 -8.08 -3.01 6.20
C ALA A 117 -8.73 -3.14 7.58
N GLU A 118 -8.04 -2.61 8.59
CA GLU A 118 -8.54 -2.54 9.96
C GLU A 118 -9.58 -1.43 10.09
N VAL A 119 -10.72 -1.74 10.67
CA VAL A 119 -11.77 -0.75 10.96
C VAL A 119 -11.41 0.05 12.20
N LEU A 120 -11.32 1.37 12.04
CA LEU A 120 -11.00 2.30 13.12
C LEU A 120 -12.24 2.98 13.71
N GLY A 121 -13.35 3.03 12.95
CA GLY A 121 -14.60 3.67 13.35
C GLY A 121 -15.57 3.82 12.20
N GLY A 122 -16.68 4.47 12.45
CA GLY A 122 -17.78 4.60 11.49
C GLY A 122 -18.91 3.62 11.78
N GLU A 123 -19.95 3.69 10.97
CA GLU A 123 -21.14 2.85 11.09
C GLU A 123 -21.71 2.58 9.70
N PHE A 124 -22.10 1.35 9.44
CA PHE A 124 -22.75 0.99 8.19
C PHE A 124 -24.18 1.52 8.16
N ALA A 125 -24.54 2.11 7.03
CA ALA A 125 -25.92 2.40 6.67
C ALA A 125 -26.17 1.91 5.24
N PRO A 126 -27.30 1.22 4.98
CA PRO A 126 -27.66 0.80 3.64
C PRO A 126 -27.66 1.95 2.64
N ASN A 127 -27.18 1.70 1.43
CA ASN A 127 -27.11 2.67 0.34
C ASN A 127 -27.51 2.00 -0.99
N ASP A 128 -27.42 2.73 -2.10
CA ASP A 128 -27.87 2.25 -3.41
C ASP A 128 -27.03 1.08 -3.95
N GLU A 129 -25.80 0.90 -3.48
CA GLU A 129 -24.89 -0.14 -3.92
C GLU A 129 -24.86 -1.34 -2.96
N VAL A 130 -25.01 -1.10 -1.64
CA VAL A 130 -24.90 -2.08 -0.56
C VAL A 130 -26.09 -1.96 0.37
N ASP A 131 -26.93 -2.99 0.42
CA ASP A 131 -28.11 -3.02 1.31
C ASP A 131 -27.87 -3.74 2.62
N GLU A 132 -26.86 -4.62 2.71
CA GLU A 132 -26.50 -5.35 3.92
C GLU A 132 -24.99 -5.50 4.06
N LEU A 133 -24.48 -5.36 5.29
CA LEU A 133 -23.11 -5.69 5.67
C LEU A 133 -23.15 -6.67 6.85
N ARG A 134 -22.40 -7.75 6.76
CA ARG A 134 -22.26 -8.72 7.85
C ARG A 134 -20.83 -8.76 8.35
N TRP A 135 -20.70 -8.80 9.67
CA TRP A 135 -19.48 -9.13 10.37
C TRP A 135 -19.53 -10.58 10.77
N VAL A 136 -18.62 -11.39 10.22
CA VAL A 136 -18.60 -12.84 10.42
C VAL A 136 -17.17 -13.34 10.60
N GLY A 137 -17.00 -14.51 11.20
CA GLY A 137 -15.70 -15.17 11.24
C GLY A 137 -15.20 -15.57 9.84
N MET A 138 -13.91 -15.83 9.72
CA MET A 138 -13.26 -16.14 8.43
C MET A 138 -13.89 -17.37 7.72
N ASP A 139 -14.24 -18.42 8.45
CA ASP A 139 -14.81 -19.64 7.85
C ASP A 139 -16.23 -19.39 7.35
N GLU A 140 -17.06 -18.67 8.10
CA GLU A 140 -18.40 -18.29 7.66
C GLU A 140 -18.34 -17.32 6.45
N ALA A 141 -17.36 -16.43 6.40
CA ALA A 141 -17.15 -15.55 5.26
C ALA A 141 -16.82 -16.34 3.98
N GLU A 142 -15.98 -17.39 4.09
CA GLU A 142 -15.67 -18.27 2.95
C GLU A 142 -16.93 -18.98 2.41
N GLU A 143 -17.89 -19.35 3.27
CA GLU A 143 -19.15 -19.97 2.87
C GLU A 143 -20.16 -19.00 2.25
N LEU A 144 -20.14 -17.73 2.69
CA LEU A 144 -21.10 -16.71 2.26
C LEU A 144 -20.67 -16.01 0.97
N LEU A 145 -19.37 -15.84 0.73
CA LEU A 145 -18.86 -15.17 -0.47
C LEU A 145 -19.30 -15.91 -1.75
N THR A 146 -19.87 -15.15 -2.68
CA THR A 146 -20.44 -15.69 -3.91
C THR A 146 -19.38 -16.16 -4.92
N TYR A 147 -18.19 -15.53 -4.91
CA TYR A 147 -17.17 -15.74 -5.92
C TYR A 147 -15.92 -16.40 -5.35
N ASP A 148 -15.43 -17.47 -6.00
CA ASP A 148 -14.18 -18.16 -5.64
C ASP A 148 -12.98 -17.19 -5.56
N LEU A 149 -12.96 -16.16 -6.40
CA LEU A 149 -11.90 -15.13 -6.39
C LEU A 149 -11.88 -14.32 -5.08
N ASP A 150 -13.05 -13.97 -4.56
CA ASP A 150 -13.14 -13.26 -3.28
C ASP A 150 -12.74 -14.20 -2.12
N VAL A 151 -13.08 -15.49 -2.20
CA VAL A 151 -12.63 -16.52 -1.25
C VAL A 151 -11.10 -16.67 -1.28
N ASP A 152 -10.48 -16.68 -2.45
CA ASP A 152 -9.02 -16.75 -2.57
C ASP A 152 -8.34 -15.49 -1.96
N VAL A 153 -8.88 -14.31 -2.19
CA VAL A 153 -8.42 -13.06 -1.55
C VAL A 153 -8.55 -13.18 -0.03
N LEU A 154 -9.71 -13.64 0.48
CA LEU A 154 -9.95 -13.81 1.91
C LEU A 154 -8.95 -14.78 2.56
N ARG A 155 -8.69 -15.93 1.94
CA ARG A 155 -7.72 -16.93 2.41
C ARG A 155 -6.30 -16.38 2.47
N LYS A 156 -5.92 -15.56 1.49
CA LYS A 156 -4.60 -14.88 1.51
C LYS A 156 -4.56 -13.79 2.60
N ALA A 157 -5.63 -13.02 2.76
CA ALA A 157 -5.74 -12.03 3.84
C ALA A 157 -5.61 -12.70 5.23
N ARG A 158 -6.28 -13.82 5.50
CA ARG A 158 -6.16 -14.60 6.75
C ARG A 158 -4.70 -14.89 7.09
N LYS A 159 -3.89 -15.33 6.10
CA LYS A 159 -2.45 -15.58 6.29
C LYS A 159 -1.63 -14.31 6.56
N ARG A 160 -2.15 -13.13 6.22
CA ARG A 160 -1.47 -11.85 6.48
C ARG A 160 -1.86 -11.31 7.83
N LEU A 161 -3.13 -11.40 8.20
CA LEU A 161 -3.64 -10.96 9.47
C LEU A 161 -3.01 -11.72 10.65
N SER A 162 -2.80 -13.03 10.55
CA SER A 162 -2.10 -13.81 11.59
C SER A 162 -0.64 -13.37 11.82
N ARG A 163 -0.15 -12.40 11.08
CA ARG A 163 1.18 -11.78 11.20
C ARG A 163 1.09 -10.28 10.91
N GLU A 164 0.00 -9.67 11.35
CA GLU A 164 -0.19 -8.23 11.17
C GLU A 164 0.97 -7.48 11.85
N PRO A 165 1.66 -6.59 11.14
CA PRO A 165 2.76 -5.83 11.72
C PRO A 165 2.30 -4.91 12.84
N ASP A 166 3.05 -4.88 13.94
CA ASP A 166 2.87 -3.92 15.03
C ASP A 166 3.40 -2.52 14.68
N THR A 167 4.36 -2.46 13.76
CA THR A 167 4.95 -1.21 13.27
C THR A 167 5.02 -1.20 11.74
N ARG A 168 4.75 -0.03 11.15
CA ARG A 168 4.95 0.21 9.71
C ARG A 168 5.79 1.44 9.44
N ILE A 169 6.73 1.30 8.52
CA ILE A 169 7.51 2.42 7.97
C ILE A 169 7.15 2.59 6.50
N ILE A 170 6.61 3.75 6.14
CA ILE A 170 6.40 4.15 4.75
C ILE A 170 7.66 4.90 4.31
N TYR A 171 8.54 4.19 3.61
CA TYR A 171 9.86 4.67 3.23
C TYR A 171 9.81 5.24 1.81
N ILE A 172 9.82 6.56 1.69
CA ILE A 172 9.57 7.31 0.45
C ILE A 172 10.88 7.83 -0.13
N ARG A 173 11.15 7.52 -1.39
CA ARG A 173 12.17 8.24 -2.13
C ARG A 173 11.64 9.61 -2.55
N HIS A 174 12.40 10.66 -2.30
CA HIS A 174 12.04 12.02 -2.73
C HIS A 174 11.56 12.11 -4.18
N GLY A 175 10.64 12.99 -4.48
CA GLY A 175 10.13 13.29 -5.80
C GLY A 175 11.22 13.77 -6.76
N ARG A 176 10.88 13.91 -8.04
CA ARG A 176 11.84 14.37 -9.05
C ARG A 176 12.29 15.80 -8.75
N ALA A 177 13.60 15.98 -8.55
CA ALA A 177 14.22 17.28 -8.35
C ALA A 177 14.79 17.85 -9.65
N HIS A 178 15.10 19.13 -9.68
CA HIS A 178 15.84 19.77 -10.77
C HIS A 178 17.08 18.97 -11.14
N SER A 179 17.49 19.06 -12.42
CA SER A 179 18.68 18.34 -12.89
C SER A 179 19.93 18.84 -12.17
N ARG A 180 20.70 17.90 -11.57
CA ARG A 180 21.98 18.22 -10.92
C ARG A 180 22.96 18.93 -11.88
N LYS A 181 22.94 18.58 -13.16
CA LYS A 181 23.81 19.19 -14.17
C LYS A 181 23.54 20.71 -14.38
N ASN A 182 22.31 21.14 -14.10
CA ASN A 182 21.86 22.52 -14.33
C ASN A 182 21.70 23.30 -12.99
N TRP A 183 22.13 22.71 -11.87
CA TRP A 183 22.05 23.30 -10.55
C TRP A 183 23.44 23.77 -10.09
N ALA A 184 23.61 25.08 -9.90
CA ALA A 184 24.89 25.69 -9.54
C ALA A 184 25.06 25.92 -8.01
N GLY A 185 24.01 25.70 -7.22
CA GLY A 185 24.02 25.89 -5.77
C GLY A 185 24.36 24.62 -4.99
N ASP A 186 24.24 24.68 -3.68
CA ASP A 186 24.35 23.53 -2.78
C ASP A 186 23.31 22.47 -3.17
N ASP A 187 23.73 21.20 -3.30
CA ASP A 187 22.85 20.07 -3.68
C ASP A 187 21.76 19.84 -2.65
N ASN A 188 21.96 20.17 -1.38
CA ASN A 188 20.95 20.10 -0.34
C ASN A 188 19.77 21.05 -0.59
N LEU A 189 20.03 22.21 -1.19
CA LEU A 189 19.03 23.21 -1.53
C LEU A 189 18.36 22.98 -2.90
N ARG A 190 18.69 21.90 -3.61
CA ARG A 190 18.14 21.59 -4.92
C ARG A 190 16.68 21.15 -4.81
N PRO A 191 15.71 21.96 -5.33
CA PRO A 191 14.30 21.77 -5.09
C PRO A 191 13.69 20.71 -6.01
N LEU A 192 12.46 20.32 -5.71
CA LEU A 192 11.61 19.53 -6.61
C LEU A 192 11.31 20.31 -7.90
N ASP A 193 11.28 19.61 -9.03
CA ASP A 193 10.76 20.17 -10.27
C ASP A 193 9.21 20.03 -10.34
N LYS A 194 8.61 20.46 -11.47
CA LYS A 194 7.15 20.40 -11.65
C LYS A 194 6.58 18.98 -11.48
N LYS A 195 7.28 17.95 -11.99
CA LYS A 195 6.84 16.55 -11.84
C LYS A 195 6.99 16.08 -10.39
N GLY A 196 8.09 16.48 -9.72
CA GLY A 196 8.33 16.13 -8.32
C GLY A 196 7.30 16.74 -7.37
N ARG A 197 6.91 18.00 -7.59
CA ARG A 197 5.81 18.62 -6.82
C ARG A 197 4.49 17.87 -7.01
N ARG A 198 4.15 17.49 -8.26
CA ARG A 198 2.96 16.67 -8.51
C ARG A 198 3.05 15.28 -7.85
N GLN A 199 4.24 14.69 -7.79
CA GLN A 199 4.43 13.43 -7.05
C GLN A 199 4.17 13.64 -5.56
N ALA A 200 4.67 14.73 -4.96
CA ALA A 200 4.45 15.06 -3.55
C ALA A 200 2.95 15.24 -3.21
N GLU A 201 2.20 15.95 -4.06
CA GLU A 201 0.74 16.09 -3.90
C GLU A 201 0.01 14.74 -3.96
N LEU A 202 0.38 13.89 -4.91
CA LEU A 202 -0.29 12.59 -5.08
C LEU A 202 0.13 11.53 -4.06
N LEU A 203 1.27 11.73 -3.37
CA LEU A 203 1.66 10.92 -2.23
C LEU A 203 0.68 11.05 -1.06
N ILE A 204 -0.05 12.15 -0.95
CA ILE A 204 -1.10 12.33 0.07
C ILE A 204 -2.10 11.17 -0.03
N SER A 205 -2.81 11.05 -1.14
CA SER A 205 -3.83 10.01 -1.32
C SER A 205 -3.28 8.58 -1.32
N GLN A 206 -2.00 8.40 -1.67
CA GLN A 206 -1.34 7.09 -1.58
C GLN A 206 -1.01 6.70 -0.13
N THR A 207 -0.75 7.67 0.74
CA THR A 207 -0.17 7.45 2.07
C THR A 207 -1.19 7.57 3.20
N LEU A 208 -2.16 8.50 3.08
CA LEU A 208 -3.23 8.71 4.07
C LEU A 208 -3.98 7.43 4.46
N PRO A 209 -4.29 6.50 3.54
CA PRO A 209 -5.01 5.27 3.89
C PRO A 209 -4.30 4.40 4.93
N PHE A 210 -2.98 4.55 5.10
CA PHE A 210 -2.19 3.84 6.11
C PHE A 210 -2.17 4.53 7.47
N ARG A 211 -2.75 5.74 7.61
CA ARG A 211 -2.86 6.52 8.87
C ARG A 211 -1.50 6.80 9.52
N PRO A 212 -0.57 7.46 8.82
CA PRO A 212 0.71 7.82 9.43
C PRO A 212 0.53 8.81 10.59
N GLU A 213 1.32 8.60 11.64
CA GLU A 213 1.29 9.34 12.89
C GLU A 213 2.52 10.25 13.06
N ARG A 214 3.59 9.98 12.31
CA ARG A 214 4.88 10.68 12.37
C ARG A 214 5.50 10.80 11.00
N ILE A 215 6.19 11.91 10.76
CA ILE A 215 6.86 12.17 9.48
C ILE A 215 8.28 12.60 9.72
N TYR A 216 9.21 11.86 9.14
CA TYR A 216 10.64 12.12 9.15
C TYR A 216 11.14 12.42 7.74
N SER A 217 12.19 13.23 7.65
CA SER A 217 12.84 13.54 6.38
C SER A 217 14.34 13.64 6.52
N ALA A 218 15.08 13.15 5.54
CA ALA A 218 16.47 13.54 5.35
C ALA A 218 16.58 15.04 5.10
N GLU A 219 17.76 15.60 5.37
CA GLU A 219 18.05 17.03 5.34
C GLU A 219 17.76 17.74 3.98
N PRO A 220 18.07 17.15 2.79
CA PRO A 220 17.90 17.88 1.53
C PRO A 220 16.48 18.37 1.28
N ASP A 221 16.33 19.60 0.79
CA ASP A 221 15.05 20.27 0.50
C ASP A 221 14.11 19.39 -0.33
N ARG A 222 14.63 18.66 -1.31
CA ARG A 222 13.83 17.73 -2.13
C ARG A 222 13.17 16.61 -1.33
N CYS A 223 13.77 16.20 -0.19
CA CYS A 223 13.17 15.21 0.71
C CYS A 223 12.05 15.86 1.54
N ARG A 224 12.34 16.98 2.19
CA ARG A 224 11.35 17.75 2.98
C ARG A 224 10.14 18.13 2.13
N HIS A 225 10.37 18.80 1.00
CA HIS A 225 9.29 19.25 0.09
C HIS A 225 8.47 18.08 -0.50
N THR A 226 8.97 16.83 -0.45
CA THR A 226 8.19 15.66 -0.89
C THR A 226 7.12 15.28 0.12
N VAL A 227 7.36 15.47 1.41
CA VAL A 227 6.43 15.05 2.49
C VAL A 227 5.72 16.21 3.18
N GLU A 228 6.13 17.46 2.93
CA GLU A 228 5.44 18.65 3.47
C GLU A 228 3.94 18.73 3.11
N PRO A 229 3.50 18.42 1.86
CA PRO A 229 2.06 18.40 1.57
C PRO A 229 1.29 17.37 2.41
N LEU A 230 1.86 16.18 2.62
CA LEU A 230 1.28 15.16 3.48
C LEU A 230 1.23 15.62 4.96
N ALA A 231 2.32 16.24 5.43
CA ALA A 231 2.38 16.79 6.78
C ALA A 231 1.31 17.86 7.01
N GLY A 232 1.12 18.75 6.03
CA GLY A 232 0.06 19.77 6.06
C GLY A 232 -1.35 19.17 6.12
N GLU A 233 -1.61 18.11 5.35
CA GLU A 233 -2.91 17.41 5.36
C GLU A 233 -3.20 16.72 6.70
N LEU A 234 -2.17 16.15 7.33
CA LEU A 234 -2.28 15.46 8.62
C LEU A 234 -2.21 16.41 9.83
N GLY A 235 -1.79 17.67 9.64
CA GLY A 235 -1.50 18.58 10.75
C GLY A 235 -0.29 18.14 11.59
N LEU A 236 0.68 17.47 10.97
CA LEU A 236 1.89 16.95 11.60
C LEU A 236 3.11 17.79 11.22
N ASP A 237 4.11 17.82 12.11
CA ASP A 237 5.42 18.40 11.80
C ASP A 237 6.32 17.39 11.07
N VAL A 238 7.20 17.90 10.20
CA VAL A 238 8.27 17.12 9.58
C VAL A 238 9.51 17.19 10.45
N THR A 239 9.88 16.07 11.07
CA THR A 239 11.14 15.95 11.80
C THR A 239 12.30 15.73 10.82
N VAL A 240 13.17 16.70 10.67
CA VAL A 240 14.35 16.60 9.81
C VAL A 240 15.50 15.98 10.59
N ASP A 241 16.04 14.87 10.04
CA ASP A 241 17.14 14.13 10.66
C ASP A 241 18.17 13.74 9.59
N PRO A 242 19.41 14.27 9.66
CA PRO A 242 20.47 13.94 8.71
C PRO A 242 20.80 12.45 8.60
N LEU A 243 20.54 11.66 9.67
CA LEU A 243 20.81 10.22 9.69
C LEU A 243 19.97 9.42 8.68
N PHE A 244 18.88 9.99 8.16
CA PHE A 244 18.10 9.37 7.06
C PHE A 244 18.65 9.71 5.66
N GLY A 245 19.77 10.43 5.55
CA GLY A 245 20.35 10.85 4.28
C GLY A 245 21.46 9.92 3.76
N ASP A 246 21.73 9.99 2.44
CA ASP A 246 22.81 9.23 1.79
C ASP A 246 24.17 9.49 2.44
N MET A 247 24.45 10.73 2.88
CA MET A 247 25.75 11.09 3.47
C MET A 247 25.98 10.41 4.83
N ALA A 248 24.97 10.36 5.67
CA ALA A 248 25.06 9.65 6.95
C ALA A 248 25.17 8.13 6.74
N TRP A 249 24.44 7.58 5.79
CA TRP A 249 24.54 6.16 5.44
C TRP A 249 25.96 5.76 5.00
N ILE A 250 26.65 6.64 4.24
CA ILE A 250 28.03 6.39 3.78
C ILE A 250 29.05 6.62 4.92
N GLY A 251 28.86 7.65 5.74
CA GLY A 251 29.84 8.09 6.74
C GLY A 251 29.65 7.53 8.15
N SER A 252 28.38 7.22 8.53
CA SER A 252 27.98 6.82 9.90
C SER A 252 26.90 5.74 9.83
N GLN A 253 27.15 4.66 9.06
CA GLN A 253 26.16 3.65 8.73
C GLN A 253 25.50 3.03 9.97
N VAL A 254 26.27 2.71 11.01
CA VAL A 254 25.75 2.08 12.23
C VAL A 254 24.81 3.04 12.97
N GLU A 255 25.14 4.33 13.04
CA GLU A 255 24.29 5.35 13.65
C GLU A 255 22.99 5.53 12.86
N ALA A 256 23.07 5.55 11.52
CA ALA A 256 21.91 5.64 10.65
C ALA A 256 21.00 4.41 10.79
N GLN A 257 21.56 3.21 10.89
CA GLN A 257 20.83 1.96 11.15
C GLN A 257 20.12 2.00 12.52
N ASN A 258 20.86 2.38 13.57
CA ASN A 258 20.27 2.50 14.91
C ASN A 258 19.14 3.51 14.92
N ARG A 259 19.31 4.67 14.29
CA ARG A 259 18.27 5.70 14.22
C ARG A 259 17.03 5.20 13.45
N PHE A 260 17.20 4.43 12.39
CA PHE A 260 16.08 3.80 11.69
C PHE A 260 15.33 2.83 12.62
N MET A 261 16.06 2.00 13.38
CA MET A 261 15.47 1.07 14.32
C MET A 261 14.81 1.75 15.52
N ASP A 262 15.30 2.93 15.95
CA ASP A 262 14.63 3.74 16.97
C ASP A 262 13.22 4.14 16.50
N VAL A 263 13.06 4.57 15.21
CA VAL A 263 11.74 4.86 14.66
C VAL A 263 10.87 3.61 14.57
N VAL A 264 11.43 2.46 14.24
CA VAL A 264 10.71 1.18 14.28
C VAL A 264 10.21 0.88 15.69
N ALA A 265 11.04 1.11 16.71
CA ALA A 265 10.70 0.87 18.12
C ALA A 265 9.62 1.83 18.67
N GLU A 266 9.39 2.98 18.03
CA GLU A 266 8.30 3.91 18.39
C GLU A 266 6.90 3.31 18.14
N GLY A 267 6.79 2.24 17.33
CA GLY A 267 5.52 1.60 16.99
C GLY A 267 4.63 2.43 16.04
N GLY A 268 3.46 1.91 15.71
CA GLY A 268 2.49 2.58 14.85
C GLY A 268 2.96 2.78 13.41
N VAL A 269 2.56 3.87 12.76
CA VAL A 269 2.90 4.15 11.35
C VAL A 269 3.71 5.43 11.22
N SER A 270 4.92 5.31 10.69
CA SER A 270 5.81 6.45 10.43
C SER A 270 6.16 6.57 8.95
N VAL A 271 6.25 7.79 8.45
CA VAL A 271 6.78 8.11 7.11
C VAL A 271 8.23 8.56 7.25
N ILE A 272 9.12 8.02 6.42
CA ILE A 272 10.50 8.50 6.29
C ILE A 272 10.75 8.85 4.83
N CYS A 273 11.07 10.10 4.53
CA CYS A 273 11.49 10.52 3.20
C CYS A 273 13.00 10.61 3.11
N ALA A 274 13.57 9.88 2.14
CA ALA A 274 15.01 9.75 2.01
C ALA A 274 15.48 9.79 0.54
N GLN A 275 16.74 9.44 0.32
CA GLN A 275 17.42 9.51 -0.96
C GLN A 275 17.60 8.12 -1.61
N GLY A 276 18.19 8.10 -2.79
CA GLY A 276 18.20 6.91 -3.64
C GLY A 276 19.25 5.87 -3.31
N THR A 277 20.27 6.19 -2.53
CA THR A 277 21.29 5.23 -2.09
C THR A 277 20.87 4.57 -0.78
N VAL A 278 20.50 5.38 0.21
CA VAL A 278 20.17 4.88 1.56
C VAL A 278 18.95 3.94 1.58
N ILE A 279 17.93 4.17 0.76
CA ILE A 279 16.70 3.35 0.79
C ILE A 279 16.97 1.89 0.41
N PRO A 280 17.53 1.57 -0.79
CA PRO A 280 17.78 0.17 -1.13
C PRO A 280 18.78 -0.50 -0.21
N ASP A 281 19.81 0.23 0.25
CA ASP A 281 20.82 -0.33 1.16
C ASP A 281 20.23 -0.65 2.54
N THR A 282 19.36 0.23 3.09
CA THR A 282 18.62 -0.03 4.33
C THR A 282 17.71 -1.25 4.20
N ILE A 283 16.96 -1.35 3.11
CA ILE A 283 16.05 -2.49 2.88
C ILE A 283 16.85 -3.80 2.69
N ALA A 284 17.97 -3.75 1.97
CA ALA A 284 18.87 -4.91 1.83
C ALA A 284 19.42 -5.37 3.19
N TRP A 285 19.85 -4.42 4.03
CA TRP A 285 20.32 -4.69 5.38
C TRP A 285 19.19 -5.28 6.27
N LEU A 286 17.99 -4.72 6.25
CA LEU A 286 16.83 -5.25 6.97
C LEU A 286 16.46 -6.65 6.49
N SER A 287 16.47 -6.88 5.18
CA SER A 287 16.20 -8.20 4.58
C SER A 287 17.24 -9.24 5.00
N ALA A 288 18.52 -8.87 5.04
CA ALA A 288 19.60 -9.77 5.45
C ALA A 288 19.56 -10.15 6.94
N ASN A 289 19.05 -9.26 7.79
CA ASN A 289 18.93 -9.46 9.23
C ASN A 289 17.52 -9.92 9.68
N GLY A 290 16.59 -9.99 8.74
CA GLY A 290 15.21 -10.35 9.01
C GLY A 290 14.81 -11.74 8.50
N THR A 291 13.52 -11.96 8.36
CA THR A 291 12.93 -13.22 7.88
C THR A 291 12.34 -13.12 6.47
N LEU A 292 12.48 -11.95 5.82
CA LEU A 292 11.91 -11.66 4.51
C LEU A 292 13.02 -11.43 3.48
N PRO A 293 13.34 -12.42 2.62
CA PRO A 293 14.27 -12.21 1.53
C PRO A 293 13.66 -11.29 0.46
N ILE A 294 14.38 -10.21 0.11
CA ILE A 294 14.01 -9.29 -0.96
C ILE A 294 15.17 -9.23 -1.95
N ALA A 295 14.99 -9.81 -3.13
CA ALA A 295 16.06 -9.92 -4.13
C ALA A 295 16.19 -8.66 -5.00
N ASP A 296 15.06 -8.01 -5.33
CA ASP A 296 15.02 -6.77 -6.11
C ASP A 296 14.44 -5.65 -5.25
N ILE A 297 15.20 -4.54 -5.15
CA ILE A 297 14.83 -3.40 -4.31
C ILE A 297 14.76 -2.14 -5.19
N PRO A 298 13.70 -2.01 -6.00
CA PRO A 298 13.51 -0.85 -6.83
C PRO A 298 13.32 0.41 -5.97
N CYS A 299 13.86 1.53 -6.47
CA CYS A 299 13.79 2.81 -5.77
C CYS A 299 13.67 3.95 -6.78
N LYS A 300 12.48 4.15 -7.37
CA LYS A 300 12.18 5.25 -8.31
C LYS A 300 11.86 6.54 -7.56
N LYS A 301 12.09 7.69 -8.18
CA LYS A 301 11.76 9.00 -7.57
C LYS A 301 10.25 9.12 -7.36
N GLY A 302 9.85 9.41 -6.14
CA GLY A 302 8.45 9.44 -5.72
C GLY A 302 7.83 8.05 -5.56
N SER A 303 8.65 7.00 -5.43
CA SER A 303 8.19 5.67 -5.03
C SER A 303 8.15 5.54 -3.51
N ALA A 304 7.40 4.58 -3.03
CA ALA A 304 7.28 4.26 -1.61
C ALA A 304 7.41 2.75 -1.36
N TRP A 305 8.03 2.38 -0.27
CA TRP A 305 7.96 1.07 0.34
C TRP A 305 7.11 1.15 1.60
N VAL A 306 6.20 0.22 1.79
CA VAL A 306 5.51 -0.01 3.07
C VAL A 306 6.13 -1.23 3.71
N LEU A 307 6.95 -1.00 4.72
CA LEU A 307 7.71 -2.02 5.46
C LEU A 307 6.98 -2.32 6.76
N GLY A 308 6.65 -3.58 7.01
CA GLY A 308 6.02 -4.02 8.25
C GLY A 308 6.96 -4.80 9.13
N PHE A 309 6.92 -4.52 10.43
CA PHE A 309 7.79 -5.11 11.45
C PHE A 309 6.95 -5.77 12.53
N ASN A 310 7.45 -6.89 13.04
CA ASN A 310 6.98 -7.53 14.27
C ASN A 310 8.19 -7.73 15.18
N ASP A 311 8.12 -7.27 16.42
CA ASP A 311 9.22 -7.32 17.39
C ASP A 311 10.54 -6.74 16.82
N GLY A 312 10.44 -5.66 16.05
CA GLY A 312 11.58 -5.00 15.39
C GLY A 312 12.17 -5.75 14.19
N VAL A 313 11.60 -6.86 13.75
CA VAL A 313 12.06 -7.64 12.61
C VAL A 313 11.19 -7.38 11.38
N LEU A 314 11.82 -7.13 10.22
CA LEU A 314 11.10 -6.95 8.96
C LEU A 314 10.38 -8.25 8.55
N THR A 315 9.06 -8.19 8.48
CA THR A 315 8.19 -9.34 8.16
C THR A 315 7.43 -9.18 6.85
N THR A 316 7.12 -7.95 6.44
CA THR A 316 6.42 -7.67 5.18
C THR A 316 7.00 -6.45 4.47
N ALA A 317 6.90 -6.41 3.14
CA ALA A 317 7.33 -5.28 2.35
C ALA A 317 6.45 -5.15 1.09
N ASP A 318 5.91 -3.96 0.85
CA ASP A 318 5.15 -3.64 -0.35
C ASP A 318 5.74 -2.43 -1.06
N TYR A 319 6.00 -2.56 -2.35
CA TYR A 319 6.56 -1.49 -3.17
C TYR A 319 5.51 -0.85 -4.07
N TYR A 320 5.48 0.47 -4.07
CA TYR A 320 4.64 1.30 -4.93
C TYR A 320 5.55 2.15 -5.82
N SER A 321 5.62 1.83 -7.09
CA SER A 321 6.60 2.43 -8.02
C SER A 321 6.36 3.92 -8.27
N SER A 322 5.12 4.37 -8.12
CA SER A 322 4.73 5.76 -8.39
C SER A 322 3.46 6.14 -7.62
N ALA A 323 3.42 7.38 -7.13
CA ALA A 323 2.19 8.00 -6.65
C ALA A 323 1.36 8.63 -7.78
N LEU A 324 1.91 8.73 -9.00
CA LEU A 324 1.16 9.24 -10.15
C LEU A 324 -0.01 8.31 -10.48
N PRO A 325 -1.13 8.86 -11.01
CA PRO A 325 -2.27 8.06 -11.41
C PRO A 325 -1.87 6.93 -12.35
N VAL A 326 -2.56 5.81 -12.21
CA VAL A 326 -2.45 4.69 -13.15
C VAL A 326 -2.91 5.17 -14.53
N LYS A 327 -2.18 4.77 -15.57
CA LYS A 327 -2.47 5.18 -16.95
C LYS A 327 -3.39 4.20 -17.66
#